data_8ed91ede85a6d1d145cf3e1b9e29e2f2
#
_entry.id   8ed91ede85a6d1d145cf3e1b9e29e2f2
#
_cell.length_a   1.000
_cell.length_b   1.000
_cell.length_c   1.000
_cell.angle_alpha   90.00
_cell.angle_beta   90.00
_cell.angle_gamma   90.00
#
_symmetry.space_group_name_H-M   'P 1'
#
loop_
_entity.id
_entity.type
_entity.pdbx_description
1 polymer ?
#
loop_
_entity_poly.entity_id
_entity_poly.type
_entity_poly.pdbx_seq_one_letter_code
_entity_poly.pdbx_strand_id
1 'polypeptide(L)'
;MQDTKKTKSDATLVEQFLSTNLDYYAECFSTLGTRGNSLRLINWGATFGGSFWAGARGVWSLFWLTLLGHTVAITLIVQGIWSNFFDENSSSSSSQFIALGLLVFLFFSILQGSFANWILWKRFQRWKAHMGPGHTFQVNRLITAVFLQISFLVVTLSRYGTATAPDYLTTFPAPRLIHRTCTKAINDFFDFLIINFEHFFDLITVGLRNSLNLLDNILIGIPWPIMFLLILVLAWRAAGLRITIFSLFALAYLGLFGYWEKSMSTLSLVGVSALLCIVMGAPIGIWCAKNQRVYLIVKPALDFMQTMPSFVYLIPAVAFFSIGKPPGVFATVIFAMPPMIRLTALGIQQVPSDVKEAALAFGASPWKLLLKVELPLAIPSLMTGINQTIMMSLSMVIVASMIGAGGLGYDVLKALRHLNTGEGILAGTAIVFCAMLLDRIIQGKKDGSTKG
;
A
#
# COMPACT_ATOMS: atom_id res chain seq x y z
N MET A 1 -16.17 -61.54 -0.40
CA MET A 1 -17.09 -61.01 -1.43
C MET A 1 -17.36 -59.50 -1.33
N GLN A 2 -17.19 -58.86 -0.18
CA GLN A 2 -17.32 -57.41 -0.01
C GLN A 2 -16.09 -56.61 -0.50
N ASP A 3 -14.87 -57.18 -0.38
CA ASP A 3 -13.65 -56.50 -0.84
C ASP A 3 -13.51 -56.41 -2.37
N THR A 4 -14.01 -57.40 -3.12
CA THR A 4 -13.97 -57.39 -4.58
C THR A 4 -14.96 -56.39 -5.20
N LYS A 5 -16.07 -56.06 -4.51
CA LYS A 5 -17.03 -55.05 -4.97
C LYS A 5 -16.53 -53.63 -4.71
N LYS A 6 -15.77 -53.41 -3.62
CA LYS A 6 -15.19 -52.13 -3.26
C LYS A 6 -14.04 -51.74 -4.19
N THR A 7 -13.20 -52.69 -4.55
CA THR A 7 -12.11 -52.50 -5.52
C THR A 7 -12.58 -52.21 -6.93
N LYS A 8 -13.67 -52.83 -7.42
CA LYS A 8 -14.28 -52.51 -8.73
C LYS A 8 -14.89 -51.09 -8.76
N SER A 9 -15.51 -50.66 -7.67
CA SER A 9 -16.06 -49.30 -7.55
C SER A 9 -14.96 -48.22 -7.54
N ASP A 10 -13.83 -48.48 -6.92
CA ASP A 10 -12.71 -47.51 -6.85
C ASP A 10 -11.95 -47.43 -8.19
N ALA A 11 -11.85 -48.52 -8.96
CA ALA A 11 -11.25 -48.50 -10.29
C ALA A 11 -12.03 -47.64 -11.28
N THR A 12 -13.37 -47.71 -11.26
CA THR A 12 -14.21 -46.85 -12.12
C THR A 12 -14.14 -45.36 -11.71
N LEU A 13 -13.95 -45.06 -10.45
CA LEU A 13 -13.75 -43.68 -9.97
C LEU A 13 -12.37 -43.14 -10.37
N VAL A 14 -11.32 -43.96 -10.37
CA VAL A 14 -10.00 -43.58 -10.87
C VAL A 14 -10.05 -43.30 -12.37
N GLU A 15 -10.80 -44.05 -13.14
CA GLU A 15 -11.03 -43.82 -14.57
C GLU A 15 -11.72 -42.48 -14.86
N GLN A 16 -12.69 -42.09 -14.04
CA GLN A 16 -13.35 -40.79 -14.12
C GLN A 16 -12.44 -39.62 -13.71
N PHE A 17 -11.48 -39.86 -12.82
CA PHE A 17 -10.56 -38.84 -12.34
C PHE A 17 -9.35 -38.68 -13.25
N LEU A 18 -8.79 -39.77 -13.79
CA LEU A 18 -7.59 -39.79 -14.61
C LEU A 18 -7.92 -40.26 -16.03
N SER A 19 -7.27 -39.67 -17.04
CA SER A 19 -7.44 -40.02 -18.46
C SER A 19 -6.29 -40.89 -19.00
N THR A 20 -5.24 -41.15 -18.24
CA THR A 20 -4.04 -41.86 -18.71
C THR A 20 -3.44 -42.75 -17.62
N ASN A 21 -2.85 -43.91 -18.00
CA ASN A 21 -2.19 -44.88 -17.13
C ASN A 21 -3.05 -45.36 -15.94
N LEU A 22 -4.27 -45.74 -16.26
CA LEU A 22 -5.33 -46.06 -15.29
C LEU A 22 -4.94 -47.22 -14.36
N ASP A 23 -4.42 -48.31 -14.91
CA ASP A 23 -4.04 -49.50 -14.14
C ASP A 23 -2.95 -49.20 -13.12
N TYR A 24 -1.92 -48.44 -13.54
CA TYR A 24 -0.81 -48.00 -12.65
C TYR A 24 -1.34 -47.17 -11.47
N TYR A 25 -2.23 -46.20 -11.73
CA TYR A 25 -2.73 -45.34 -10.65
C TYR A 25 -3.77 -46.04 -9.78
N ALA A 26 -4.55 -46.96 -10.31
CA ALA A 26 -5.47 -47.79 -9.52
C ALA A 26 -4.69 -48.63 -8.49
N GLU A 27 -3.60 -49.27 -8.90
CA GLU A 27 -2.70 -50.04 -8.02
C GLU A 27 -2.02 -49.12 -7.00
N CYS A 28 -1.46 -47.97 -7.44
CA CYS A 28 -0.81 -47.02 -6.56
C CYS A 28 -1.77 -46.45 -5.50
N PHE A 29 -3.01 -46.08 -5.89
CA PHE A 29 -3.97 -45.50 -4.97
C PHE A 29 -4.51 -46.51 -3.95
N SER A 30 -4.66 -47.77 -4.35
CA SER A 30 -5.03 -48.88 -3.45
C SER A 30 -3.93 -49.12 -2.39
N THR A 31 -2.67 -49.10 -2.82
CA THR A 31 -1.50 -49.26 -1.96
C THR A 31 -1.30 -48.11 -0.98
N LEU A 32 -1.50 -46.87 -1.44
CA LEU A 32 -1.44 -45.67 -0.59
C LEU A 32 -2.61 -45.62 0.43
N GLY A 33 -3.78 -46.12 0.07
CA GLY A 33 -4.93 -46.22 0.97
C GLY A 33 -4.76 -47.23 2.09
N THR A 34 -4.01 -48.32 1.88
CA THR A 34 -3.83 -49.39 2.86
C THR A 34 -2.58 -49.24 3.71
N ARG A 35 -1.48 -48.70 3.21
CA ARG A 35 -0.19 -48.67 3.88
C ARG A 35 0.33 -47.29 4.29
N GLY A 36 -0.27 -46.21 3.87
CA GLY A 36 0.10 -44.83 4.27
C GLY A 36 1.52 -44.35 3.89
N ASN A 37 2.35 -45.16 3.30
CA ASN A 37 3.77 -44.93 3.09
C ASN A 37 4.07 -44.55 1.62
N SER A 38 4.14 -43.25 1.36
CA SER A 38 4.22 -42.63 0.03
C SER A 38 5.57 -42.77 -0.70
N LEU A 39 6.67 -42.99 0.03
CA LEU A 39 8.02 -42.90 -0.50
C LEU A 39 8.50 -44.12 -1.28
N ARG A 40 7.77 -45.25 -1.24
CA ARG A 40 8.15 -46.49 -1.91
C ARG A 40 7.70 -46.62 -3.37
N LEU A 41 6.83 -45.72 -3.86
CA LEU A 41 6.30 -45.79 -5.22
C LEU A 41 6.78 -44.54 -5.99
N ILE A 42 7.94 -44.62 -6.57
CA ILE A 42 8.49 -43.56 -7.44
C ILE A 42 7.69 -43.55 -8.75
N ASN A 43 7.17 -42.37 -9.09
CA ASN A 43 6.52 -42.16 -10.37
C ASN A 43 7.57 -41.76 -11.43
N TRP A 44 8.05 -42.72 -12.18
CA TRP A 44 9.05 -42.46 -13.21
C TRP A 44 8.59 -41.49 -14.28
N GLY A 45 7.31 -41.53 -14.65
CA GLY A 45 6.74 -40.55 -15.56
C GLY A 45 6.80 -39.11 -15.03
N ALA A 46 6.65 -38.93 -13.73
CA ALA A 46 6.83 -37.62 -13.09
C ALA A 46 8.31 -37.24 -12.97
N THR A 47 9.18 -38.19 -12.61
CA THR A 47 10.65 -38.00 -12.50
C THR A 47 11.25 -37.48 -13.81
N PHE A 48 10.95 -38.14 -14.93
CA PHE A 48 11.45 -37.73 -16.24
C PHE A 48 10.65 -36.61 -16.90
N GLY A 49 9.35 -36.55 -16.66
CA GLY A 49 8.46 -35.48 -17.20
C GLY A 49 8.63 -34.13 -16.49
N GLY A 50 9.28 -34.09 -15.32
CA GLY A 50 9.59 -32.87 -14.59
C GLY A 50 8.39 -31.95 -14.43
N SER A 51 8.64 -30.65 -14.48
CA SER A 51 7.60 -29.61 -14.37
C SER A 51 6.47 -29.76 -15.41
N PHE A 52 6.74 -30.27 -16.61
CA PHE A 52 5.70 -30.52 -17.64
C PHE A 52 4.64 -31.52 -17.15
N TRP A 53 5.07 -32.63 -16.54
CA TRP A 53 4.16 -33.62 -15.98
C TRP A 53 3.27 -33.03 -14.90
N ALA A 54 3.84 -32.22 -14.00
CA ALA A 54 3.12 -31.60 -12.91
C ALA A 54 2.12 -30.55 -13.42
N GLY A 55 2.54 -29.72 -14.38
CA GLY A 55 1.71 -28.71 -15.00
C GLY A 55 0.55 -29.28 -15.78
N ALA A 56 0.79 -30.29 -16.64
CA ALA A 56 -0.24 -30.97 -17.44
C ALA A 56 -1.34 -31.57 -16.55
N ARG A 57 -0.99 -32.06 -15.37
CA ARG A 57 -1.94 -32.63 -14.39
C ARG A 57 -2.49 -31.59 -13.40
N GLY A 58 -2.11 -30.32 -13.53
CA GLY A 58 -2.56 -29.22 -12.68
C GLY A 58 -2.05 -29.28 -11.24
N VAL A 59 -0.94 -29.97 -10.99
CA VAL A 59 -0.26 -30.03 -9.68
C VAL A 59 0.71 -28.86 -9.58
N TRP A 60 0.17 -27.64 -9.49
CA TRP A 60 0.95 -26.40 -9.57
C TRP A 60 2.00 -26.24 -8.47
N SER A 61 1.78 -26.82 -7.27
CA SER A 61 2.78 -26.80 -6.19
C SER A 61 4.07 -27.55 -6.57
N LEU A 62 3.92 -28.75 -7.17
CA LEU A 62 5.08 -29.51 -7.70
C LEU A 62 5.67 -28.83 -8.93
N PHE A 63 4.84 -28.26 -9.80
CA PHE A 63 5.28 -27.53 -10.98
C PHE A 63 6.26 -26.41 -10.60
N TRP A 64 5.87 -25.51 -9.69
CA TRP A 64 6.72 -24.41 -9.28
C TRP A 64 7.98 -24.86 -8.56
N LEU A 65 7.87 -25.86 -7.67
CA LEU A 65 9.01 -26.40 -6.95
C LEU A 65 10.09 -26.95 -7.91
N THR A 66 9.66 -27.75 -8.87
CA THR A 66 10.58 -28.37 -9.85
C THR A 66 11.05 -27.39 -10.91
N LEU A 67 10.21 -26.47 -11.36
CA LEU A 67 10.60 -25.40 -12.28
C LEU A 67 11.73 -24.55 -11.68
N LEU A 68 11.56 -24.08 -10.45
CA LEU A 68 12.58 -23.28 -9.76
C LEU A 68 13.84 -24.10 -9.48
N GLY A 69 13.71 -25.34 -9.02
CA GLY A 69 14.84 -26.22 -8.78
C GLY A 69 15.65 -26.52 -10.06
N HIS A 70 14.97 -26.80 -11.17
CA HIS A 70 15.62 -27.00 -12.46
C HIS A 70 16.23 -25.71 -13.01
N THR A 71 15.61 -24.55 -12.76
CA THR A 71 16.19 -23.23 -13.15
C THR A 71 17.51 -22.99 -12.42
N VAL A 72 17.57 -23.24 -11.11
CA VAL A 72 18.81 -23.15 -10.33
C VAL A 72 19.87 -24.12 -10.86
N ALA A 73 19.47 -25.36 -11.15
CA ALA A 73 20.36 -26.38 -11.71
C ALA A 73 20.95 -25.94 -13.07
N ILE A 74 20.11 -25.45 -13.97
CA ILE A 74 20.55 -24.96 -15.29
C ILE A 74 21.48 -23.76 -15.13
N THR A 75 21.17 -22.83 -14.22
CA THR A 75 22.04 -21.67 -13.93
C THR A 75 23.44 -22.11 -13.52
N LEU A 76 23.54 -23.07 -12.59
CA LEU A 76 24.81 -23.61 -12.14
C LEU A 76 25.60 -24.30 -13.28
N ILE A 77 24.91 -25.13 -14.09
CA ILE A 77 25.53 -25.79 -15.25
C ILE A 77 26.06 -24.78 -16.25
N VAL A 78 25.24 -23.77 -16.59
CA VAL A 78 25.61 -22.73 -17.55
C VAL A 78 26.79 -21.91 -17.04
N GLN A 79 26.79 -21.52 -15.76
CA GLN A 79 27.94 -20.83 -15.15
C GLN A 79 29.21 -21.70 -15.18
N GLY A 80 29.10 -23.01 -14.88
CA GLY A 80 30.22 -23.91 -14.95
C GLY A 80 30.77 -24.09 -16.38
N ILE A 81 29.89 -24.18 -17.38
CA ILE A 81 30.29 -24.24 -18.79
C ILE A 81 30.97 -22.93 -19.20
N TRP A 82 30.40 -21.80 -18.80
CA TRP A 82 30.92 -20.49 -19.15
C TRP A 82 32.29 -20.20 -18.55
N SER A 83 32.50 -20.54 -17.25
CA SER A 83 33.79 -20.38 -16.60
C SER A 83 34.90 -21.27 -17.22
N ASN A 84 34.54 -22.42 -17.75
CA ASN A 84 35.47 -23.26 -18.49
C ASN A 84 35.96 -22.66 -19.83
N PHE A 85 35.11 -21.87 -20.50
CA PHE A 85 35.43 -21.30 -21.80
C PHE A 85 36.23 -20.00 -21.75
N PHE A 86 36.08 -19.21 -20.66
CA PHE A 86 36.62 -17.84 -20.58
C PHE A 86 37.68 -17.62 -19.50
N ASP A 87 37.90 -18.60 -18.60
CA ASP A 87 38.84 -18.47 -17.47
C ASP A 87 39.77 -19.68 -17.38
N GLU A 88 40.93 -19.63 -18.06
CA GLU A 88 41.90 -20.72 -18.15
C GLU A 88 42.41 -21.22 -16.78
N ASN A 89 42.30 -20.38 -15.74
CA ASN A 89 42.76 -20.71 -14.38
C ASN A 89 41.68 -21.33 -13.47
N SER A 90 40.43 -21.48 -13.93
CA SER A 90 39.29 -21.89 -13.09
C SER A 90 38.78 -23.32 -13.32
N SER A 91 39.56 -24.18 -13.96
CA SER A 91 39.15 -25.55 -14.36
C SER A 91 38.62 -26.44 -13.22
N SER A 92 39.12 -26.28 -11.99
CA SER A 92 38.62 -27.03 -10.84
C SER A 92 37.27 -26.53 -10.28
N SER A 93 37.01 -25.24 -10.34
CA SER A 93 35.77 -24.69 -9.86
C SER A 93 34.62 -24.88 -10.86
N SER A 94 34.90 -24.85 -12.16
CA SER A 94 33.88 -25.03 -13.21
C SER A 94 33.29 -26.44 -13.24
N SER A 95 34.12 -27.47 -13.06
CA SER A 95 33.65 -28.86 -12.94
C SER A 95 32.78 -29.07 -11.70
N GLN A 96 33.07 -28.37 -10.60
CA GLN A 96 32.24 -28.39 -9.37
C GLN A 96 30.87 -27.77 -9.59
N PHE A 97 30.77 -26.64 -10.29
CA PHE A 97 29.50 -26.03 -10.62
C PHE A 97 28.63 -26.91 -11.52
N ILE A 98 29.22 -27.55 -12.53
CA ILE A 98 28.49 -28.49 -13.39
C ILE A 98 28.01 -29.71 -12.59
N ALA A 99 28.89 -30.31 -11.78
CA ALA A 99 28.53 -31.45 -10.94
C ALA A 99 27.43 -31.11 -9.94
N LEU A 100 27.54 -29.96 -9.28
CA LEU A 100 26.52 -29.46 -8.36
C LEU A 100 25.18 -29.22 -9.07
N GLY A 101 25.20 -28.59 -10.24
CA GLY A 101 24.00 -28.37 -11.05
C GLY A 101 23.30 -29.65 -11.45
N LEU A 102 24.06 -30.69 -11.87
CA LEU A 102 23.55 -32.03 -12.17
C LEU A 102 22.95 -32.71 -10.93
N LEU A 103 23.58 -32.57 -9.78
CA LEU A 103 23.08 -33.12 -8.52
C LEU A 103 21.77 -32.44 -8.11
N VAL A 104 21.68 -31.11 -8.22
CA VAL A 104 20.47 -30.36 -7.95
C VAL A 104 19.34 -30.75 -8.91
N PHE A 105 19.65 -30.91 -10.20
CA PHE A 105 18.66 -31.35 -11.19
C PHE A 105 18.10 -32.74 -10.84
N LEU A 106 18.96 -33.70 -10.57
CA LEU A 106 18.55 -35.03 -10.18
C LEU A 106 17.78 -35.07 -8.87
N PHE A 107 18.20 -34.26 -7.89
CA PHE A 107 17.52 -34.17 -6.61
C PHE A 107 16.05 -33.72 -6.78
N PHE A 108 15.81 -32.62 -7.50
CA PHE A 108 14.45 -32.12 -7.72
C PHE A 108 13.62 -33.06 -8.60
N SER A 109 14.21 -33.74 -9.58
CA SER A 109 13.56 -34.76 -10.40
C SER A 109 13.11 -35.98 -9.57
N ILE A 110 13.97 -36.50 -8.72
CA ILE A 110 13.66 -37.63 -7.82
C ILE A 110 12.63 -37.22 -6.77
N LEU A 111 12.77 -36.01 -6.19
CA LEU A 111 11.85 -35.45 -5.24
C LEU A 111 10.43 -35.38 -5.83
N GLN A 112 10.33 -34.90 -7.07
CA GLN A 112 9.05 -34.84 -7.77
C GLN A 112 8.47 -36.24 -7.96
N GLY A 113 9.25 -37.21 -8.45
CA GLY A 113 8.78 -38.55 -8.65
C GLY A 113 8.29 -39.23 -7.37
N SER A 114 8.96 -38.96 -6.26
CA SER A 114 8.62 -39.53 -4.96
C SER A 114 7.30 -38.98 -4.40
N PHE A 115 7.02 -37.67 -4.61
CA PHE A 115 5.80 -37.04 -4.09
C PHE A 115 4.64 -37.03 -5.06
N ALA A 116 4.86 -37.30 -6.35
CA ALA A 116 3.85 -37.20 -7.40
C ALA A 116 2.61 -38.07 -7.13
N ASN A 117 2.79 -39.33 -6.80
CA ASN A 117 1.69 -40.27 -6.54
C ASN A 117 0.88 -39.88 -5.29
N TRP A 118 1.58 -39.45 -4.23
CA TRP A 118 0.93 -39.03 -2.99
C TRP A 118 0.07 -37.76 -3.16
N ILE A 119 0.56 -36.76 -3.89
CA ILE A 119 -0.17 -35.55 -4.12
C ILE A 119 -1.38 -35.80 -5.02
N LEU A 120 -1.22 -36.64 -6.07
CA LEU A 120 -2.35 -37.06 -6.90
C LEU A 120 -3.39 -37.84 -6.10
N TRP A 121 -2.95 -38.75 -5.23
CA TRP A 121 -3.85 -39.48 -4.34
C TRP A 121 -4.62 -38.55 -3.40
N LYS A 122 -3.94 -37.59 -2.74
CA LYS A 122 -4.63 -36.58 -1.91
C LYS A 122 -5.66 -35.76 -2.72
N ARG A 123 -5.33 -35.45 -3.96
CA ARG A 123 -6.23 -34.74 -4.85
C ARG A 123 -7.41 -35.61 -5.28
N PHE A 124 -7.19 -36.88 -5.52
CA PHE A 124 -8.23 -37.87 -5.79
C PHE A 124 -9.20 -38.01 -4.61
N GLN A 125 -8.71 -38.07 -3.37
CA GLN A 125 -9.54 -38.15 -2.18
C GLN A 125 -10.43 -36.88 -2.00
N ARG A 126 -9.89 -35.70 -2.27
CA ARG A 126 -10.66 -34.45 -2.25
C ARG A 126 -11.72 -34.42 -3.36
N TRP A 127 -11.36 -34.89 -4.55
CA TRP A 127 -12.29 -34.98 -5.66
C TRP A 127 -13.42 -35.97 -5.37
N LYS A 128 -13.09 -37.11 -4.80
CA LYS A 128 -14.07 -38.14 -4.39
C LYS A 128 -15.07 -37.61 -3.36
N ALA A 129 -14.66 -36.70 -2.48
CA ALA A 129 -15.52 -36.08 -1.48
C ALA A 129 -16.49 -35.03 -2.06
N HIS A 130 -16.15 -34.37 -3.17
CA HIS A 130 -16.89 -33.23 -3.72
C HIS A 130 -17.52 -33.51 -5.09
N MET A 131 -17.25 -34.68 -5.72
CA MET A 131 -17.75 -35.11 -7.02
C MET A 131 -17.73 -34.00 -8.10
N GLY A 132 -16.63 -33.24 -8.16
CA GLY A 132 -16.42 -32.20 -9.17
C GLY A 132 -16.08 -32.77 -10.57
N PRO A 133 -15.89 -31.93 -11.60
CA PRO A 133 -15.48 -32.40 -12.93
C PRO A 133 -14.16 -33.16 -12.84
N GLY A 134 -14.10 -34.39 -13.39
CA GLY A 134 -12.93 -35.26 -13.47
C GLY A 134 -11.87 -34.68 -14.42
N HIS A 135 -11.03 -35.49 -14.98
CA HIS A 135 -9.96 -35.19 -15.93
C HIS A 135 -8.86 -34.27 -15.38
N THR A 136 -7.85 -34.91 -14.81
CA THR A 136 -6.64 -34.21 -14.33
C THR A 136 -5.77 -33.67 -15.46
N PHE A 137 -5.73 -34.35 -16.61
CA PHE A 137 -4.98 -33.91 -17.77
C PHE A 137 -5.80 -32.94 -18.62
N GLN A 138 -5.28 -31.74 -18.83
CA GLN A 138 -5.87 -30.73 -19.70
C GLN A 138 -4.80 -30.10 -20.59
N VAL A 139 -5.07 -30.09 -21.90
CA VAL A 139 -4.14 -29.55 -22.91
C VAL A 139 -3.79 -28.09 -22.63
N ASN A 140 -4.76 -27.27 -22.21
CA ASN A 140 -4.54 -25.86 -21.87
C ASN A 140 -3.53 -25.70 -20.73
N ARG A 141 -3.55 -26.58 -19.72
CA ARG A 141 -2.58 -26.59 -18.61
C ARG A 141 -1.19 -27.01 -19.08
N LEU A 142 -1.12 -27.97 -20.01
CA LEU A 142 0.13 -28.35 -20.62
C LEU A 142 0.75 -27.19 -21.40
N ILE A 143 -0.04 -26.51 -22.23
CA ILE A 143 0.41 -25.33 -22.98
C ILE A 143 0.96 -24.26 -22.04
N THR A 144 0.21 -23.96 -20.96
CA THR A 144 0.65 -23.00 -19.95
C THR A 144 1.98 -23.43 -19.29
N ALA A 145 2.10 -24.71 -18.94
CA ALA A 145 3.32 -25.24 -18.32
C ALA A 145 4.53 -25.16 -19.28
N VAL A 146 4.32 -25.49 -20.56
CA VAL A 146 5.36 -25.40 -21.62
C VAL A 146 5.77 -23.92 -21.81
N PHE A 147 4.81 -23.01 -21.91
CA PHE A 147 5.10 -21.59 -22.06
C PHE A 147 5.92 -21.05 -20.88
N LEU A 148 5.51 -21.35 -19.66
CA LEU A 148 6.25 -20.93 -18.46
C LEU A 148 7.66 -21.53 -18.43
N GLN A 149 7.81 -22.83 -18.75
CA GLN A 149 9.12 -23.47 -18.78
C GLN A 149 10.06 -22.85 -19.81
N ILE A 150 9.56 -22.61 -21.03
CA ILE A 150 10.34 -21.97 -22.10
C ILE A 150 10.71 -20.54 -21.68
N SER A 151 9.78 -19.77 -21.10
CA SER A 151 10.06 -18.43 -20.63
C SER A 151 11.18 -18.39 -19.58
N PHE A 152 11.12 -19.27 -18.58
CA PHE A 152 12.17 -19.40 -17.58
C PHE A 152 13.52 -19.85 -18.18
N LEU A 153 13.49 -20.79 -19.13
CA LEU A 153 14.71 -21.26 -19.81
C LEU A 153 15.35 -20.13 -20.63
N VAL A 154 14.56 -19.38 -21.40
CA VAL A 154 15.05 -18.25 -22.21
C VAL A 154 15.66 -17.18 -21.30
N VAL A 155 14.98 -16.79 -20.21
CA VAL A 155 15.51 -15.82 -19.25
C VAL A 155 16.81 -16.30 -18.62
N THR A 156 16.88 -17.58 -18.22
CA THR A 156 18.08 -18.16 -17.59
C THR A 156 19.25 -18.19 -18.57
N LEU A 157 19.03 -18.66 -19.79
CA LEU A 157 20.08 -18.73 -20.81
C LEU A 157 20.53 -17.34 -21.23
N SER A 158 19.63 -16.38 -21.39
CA SER A 158 19.98 -15.01 -21.77
C SER A 158 20.76 -14.29 -20.67
N ARG A 159 20.46 -14.57 -19.38
CA ARG A 159 21.12 -13.90 -18.26
C ARG A 159 22.48 -14.51 -17.91
N TYR A 160 22.61 -15.82 -18.02
CA TYR A 160 23.78 -16.57 -17.54
C TYR A 160 24.55 -17.30 -18.65
N GLY A 161 23.97 -17.45 -19.83
CA GLY A 161 24.54 -18.21 -20.96
C GLY A 161 25.33 -17.41 -21.99
N THR A 162 25.36 -16.06 -21.85
CA THR A 162 26.08 -15.17 -22.78
C THR A 162 26.91 -14.16 -21.99
N ALA A 163 28.14 -13.87 -22.43
CA ALA A 163 29.01 -12.86 -21.81
C ALA A 163 28.37 -11.47 -21.85
N THR A 164 27.66 -11.20 -22.91
CA THR A 164 26.84 -10.00 -23.11
C THR A 164 25.43 -10.44 -23.43
N ALA A 165 24.58 -10.57 -22.37
CA ALA A 165 23.17 -10.78 -22.63
C ALA A 165 22.67 -9.61 -23.50
N PRO A 166 21.90 -9.88 -24.57
CA PRO A 166 21.37 -8.83 -25.42
C PRO A 166 20.61 -7.79 -24.59
N ASP A 167 20.90 -6.50 -24.75
CA ASP A 167 20.33 -5.42 -23.95
C ASP A 167 18.80 -5.46 -23.88
N TYR A 168 18.14 -5.90 -24.95
CA TYR A 168 16.68 -6.01 -25.01
C TYR A 168 16.10 -7.12 -24.10
N LEU A 169 16.92 -8.07 -23.62
CA LEU A 169 16.49 -9.11 -22.66
C LEU A 169 16.86 -8.76 -21.22
N THR A 170 17.86 -7.91 -21.03
CA THR A 170 18.31 -7.49 -19.68
C THR A 170 17.71 -6.15 -19.25
N THR A 171 17.46 -5.27 -20.22
CA THR A 171 16.85 -3.94 -19.98
C THR A 171 15.53 -3.86 -20.73
N PHE A 172 14.50 -3.35 -20.07
CA PHE A 172 13.24 -3.07 -20.76
C PHE A 172 13.50 -2.04 -21.85
N PRO A 173 13.05 -2.29 -23.13
CA PRO A 173 13.24 -1.34 -24.20
C PRO A 173 12.41 -0.07 -23.93
N ALA A 174 13.04 0.91 -23.27
CA ALA A 174 12.44 2.21 -23.00
C ALA A 174 12.92 3.23 -24.04
N PRO A 175 12.13 3.54 -25.06
CA PRO A 175 12.53 4.52 -26.06
C PRO A 175 12.60 5.90 -25.41
N ARG A 176 13.79 6.49 -25.41
CA ARG A 176 14.05 7.84 -24.85
C ARG A 176 13.15 8.90 -25.48
N LEU A 177 12.69 8.66 -26.70
CA LEU A 177 11.78 9.55 -27.43
C LEU A 177 10.43 9.67 -26.71
N ILE A 178 9.82 8.55 -26.28
CA ILE A 178 8.53 8.56 -25.58
C ILE A 178 8.66 9.34 -24.26
N HIS A 179 9.69 9.04 -23.47
CA HIS A 179 9.95 9.77 -22.23
C HIS A 179 10.10 11.28 -22.49
N ARG A 180 10.92 11.70 -23.47
CA ARG A 180 11.12 13.11 -23.79
C ARG A 180 9.83 13.79 -24.26
N THR A 181 9.05 13.13 -25.12
CA THR A 181 7.79 13.69 -25.64
C THR A 181 6.77 13.85 -24.53
N CYS A 182 6.61 12.85 -23.67
CA CYS A 182 5.69 12.95 -22.53
C CYS A 182 6.14 14.02 -21.53
N THR A 183 7.44 14.07 -21.19
CA THR A 183 7.97 15.10 -20.28
C THR A 183 7.74 16.50 -20.86
N LYS A 184 8.01 16.69 -22.16
CA LYS A 184 7.77 17.98 -22.82
C LYS A 184 6.29 18.36 -22.80
N ALA A 185 5.40 17.45 -23.16
CA ALA A 185 3.95 17.69 -23.16
C ALA A 185 3.42 18.06 -21.75
N ILE A 186 3.95 17.42 -20.71
CA ILE A 186 3.60 17.75 -19.33
C ILE A 186 4.13 19.14 -18.96
N ASN A 187 5.38 19.46 -19.29
CA ASN A 187 5.93 20.79 -19.01
C ASN A 187 5.15 21.88 -19.74
N ASP A 188 4.90 21.71 -21.05
CA ASP A 188 4.14 22.66 -21.85
C ASP A 188 2.73 22.88 -21.28
N PHE A 189 2.10 21.82 -20.74
CA PHE A 189 0.80 21.93 -20.04
C PHE A 189 0.88 22.75 -18.75
N PHE A 190 1.90 22.52 -17.93
CA PHE A 190 2.11 23.30 -16.70
C PHE A 190 2.46 24.75 -17.00
N ASP A 191 3.31 24.99 -17.99
CA ASP A 191 3.66 26.35 -18.45
C ASP A 191 2.41 27.09 -18.97
N PHE A 192 1.56 26.39 -19.74
CA PHE A 192 0.28 26.95 -20.18
C PHE A 192 -0.61 27.35 -18.98
N LEU A 193 -0.71 26.50 -17.96
CA LEU A 193 -1.50 26.82 -16.77
C LEU A 193 -0.92 28.01 -16.01
N ILE A 194 0.40 28.04 -15.80
CA ILE A 194 1.08 29.11 -15.07
C ILE A 194 0.88 30.45 -15.78
N ILE A 195 1.10 30.51 -17.08
CA ILE A 195 1.02 31.76 -17.85
C ILE A 195 -0.43 32.27 -17.94
N ASN A 196 -1.38 31.39 -18.24
CA ASN A 196 -2.77 31.82 -18.45
C ASN A 196 -3.55 32.06 -17.15
N PHE A 197 -3.12 31.46 -16.04
CA PHE A 197 -3.78 31.57 -14.74
C PHE A 197 -2.90 32.22 -13.67
N GLU A 198 -1.86 32.95 -14.05
CA GLU A 198 -0.91 33.63 -13.16
C GLU A 198 -1.65 34.44 -12.10
N HIS A 199 -2.55 35.32 -12.50
CA HIS A 199 -3.32 36.17 -11.59
C HIS A 199 -4.17 35.34 -10.59
N PHE A 200 -4.72 34.22 -11.01
CA PHE A 200 -5.47 33.32 -10.13
C PHE A 200 -4.57 32.67 -9.07
N PHE A 201 -3.41 32.17 -9.47
CA PHE A 201 -2.44 31.56 -8.55
C PHE A 201 -1.84 32.60 -7.60
N ASP A 202 -1.59 33.81 -8.08
CA ASP A 202 -1.14 34.92 -7.24
C ASP A 202 -2.17 35.32 -6.20
N LEU A 203 -3.45 35.40 -6.56
CA LEU A 203 -4.52 35.67 -5.63
C LEU A 203 -4.59 34.64 -4.50
N ILE A 204 -4.49 33.34 -4.86
CA ILE A 204 -4.43 32.25 -3.88
C ILE A 204 -3.18 32.40 -3.01
N THR A 205 -2.02 32.68 -3.60
CA THR A 205 -0.75 32.85 -2.88
C THR A 205 -0.85 33.99 -1.85
N VAL A 206 -1.41 35.12 -2.24
CA VAL A 206 -1.63 36.27 -1.35
C VAL A 206 -2.62 35.91 -0.24
N GLY A 207 -3.72 35.23 -0.57
CA GLY A 207 -4.69 34.75 0.41
C GLY A 207 -4.08 33.79 1.43
N LEU A 208 -3.29 32.80 0.97
CA LEU A 208 -2.58 31.84 1.83
C LEU A 208 -1.53 32.55 2.70
N ARG A 209 -0.76 33.47 2.12
CA ARG A 209 0.27 34.24 2.82
C ARG A 209 -0.37 35.12 3.91
N ASN A 210 -1.46 35.81 3.60
CA ASN A 210 -2.16 36.63 4.58
C ASN A 210 -2.74 35.79 5.73
N SER A 211 -3.33 34.64 5.42
CA SER A 211 -3.84 33.71 6.44
C SER A 211 -2.73 33.15 7.34
N LEU A 212 -1.58 32.80 6.76
CA LEU A 212 -0.40 32.36 7.49
C LEU A 212 0.17 33.48 8.36
N ASN A 213 0.34 34.68 7.81
CA ASN A 213 0.83 35.84 8.55
C ASN A 213 -0.09 36.20 9.71
N LEU A 214 -1.42 36.13 9.51
CA LEU A 214 -2.39 36.36 10.57
C LEU A 214 -2.19 35.38 11.72
N LEU A 215 -2.09 34.07 11.42
CA LEU A 215 -1.85 33.05 12.45
C LEU A 215 -0.45 33.15 13.06
N ASP A 216 0.57 33.44 12.28
CA ASP A 216 1.93 33.69 12.81
C ASP A 216 1.93 34.88 13.77
N ASN A 217 1.29 35.98 13.42
CA ASN A 217 1.18 37.15 14.29
C ASN A 217 0.41 36.87 15.59
N ILE A 218 -0.59 36.01 15.56
CA ILE A 218 -1.31 35.57 16.77
C ILE A 218 -0.44 34.62 17.60
N LEU A 219 0.17 33.62 16.99
CA LEU A 219 0.88 32.56 17.70
C LEU A 219 2.29 32.94 18.15
N ILE A 220 2.99 33.76 17.37
CA ILE A 220 4.37 34.17 17.60
C ILE A 220 4.43 35.63 18.11
N GLY A 221 3.58 36.51 17.60
CA GLY A 221 3.57 37.92 17.96
C GLY A 221 3.06 38.20 19.38
N ILE A 222 2.23 37.32 19.96
CA ILE A 222 1.84 37.43 21.37
C ILE A 222 3.00 36.98 22.27
N PRO A 223 3.31 37.70 23.35
CA PRO A 223 4.35 37.30 24.30
C PRO A 223 4.16 35.86 24.77
N TRP A 224 5.25 35.07 24.75
CA TRP A 224 5.19 33.66 25.05
C TRP A 224 4.48 33.27 26.37
N PRO A 225 4.59 34.06 27.48
CA PRO A 225 3.88 33.67 28.71
C PRO A 225 2.35 33.73 28.57
N ILE A 226 1.86 34.73 27.80
CA ILE A 226 0.41 34.88 27.55
C ILE A 226 -0.08 33.74 26.67
N MET A 227 0.64 33.42 25.59
CA MET A 227 0.28 32.30 24.71
C MET A 227 0.36 30.96 25.44
N PHE A 228 1.37 30.78 26.29
CA PHE A 228 1.53 29.60 27.15
C PHE A 228 0.31 29.40 28.06
N LEU A 229 -0.08 30.47 28.77
CA LEU A 229 -1.24 30.46 29.65
C LEU A 229 -2.54 30.20 28.87
N LEU A 230 -2.69 30.84 27.73
CA LEU A 230 -3.88 30.68 26.87
C LEU A 230 -4.06 29.23 26.43
N ILE A 231 -2.98 28.56 25.96
CA ILE A 231 -3.04 27.16 25.56
C ILE A 231 -3.36 26.27 26.77
N LEU A 232 -2.83 26.55 27.96
CA LEU A 232 -3.15 25.80 29.18
C LEU A 232 -4.62 25.97 29.59
N VAL A 233 -5.17 27.19 29.52
CA VAL A 233 -6.58 27.47 29.81
C VAL A 233 -7.49 26.76 28.80
N LEU A 234 -7.13 26.79 27.51
CA LEU A 234 -7.87 26.05 26.47
C LEU A 234 -7.84 24.54 26.74
N ALA A 235 -6.67 23.99 27.06
CA ALA A 235 -6.53 22.56 27.39
C ALA A 235 -7.38 22.19 28.61
N TRP A 236 -7.39 23.04 29.63
CA TRP A 236 -8.18 22.80 30.84
C TRP A 236 -9.68 22.80 30.56
N ARG A 237 -10.16 23.81 29.83
CA ARG A 237 -11.60 23.90 29.51
C ARG A 237 -12.05 22.79 28.54
N ALA A 238 -11.23 22.48 27.55
CA ALA A 238 -11.58 21.50 26.53
C ALA A 238 -11.44 20.05 27.02
N ALA A 239 -10.37 19.71 27.73
CA ALA A 239 -10.02 18.32 28.00
C ALA A 239 -9.76 17.97 29.48
N GLY A 240 -9.81 18.96 30.38
CA GLY A 240 -9.68 18.79 31.82
C GLY A 240 -8.24 18.68 32.34
N LEU A 241 -8.10 18.53 33.69
CA LEU A 241 -6.84 18.70 34.40
C LEU A 241 -5.70 17.77 33.92
N ARG A 242 -5.99 16.52 33.59
CA ARG A 242 -4.97 15.57 33.15
C ARG A 242 -4.27 16.03 31.86
N ILE A 243 -5.06 16.56 30.91
CA ILE A 243 -4.51 17.07 29.64
C ILE A 243 -3.82 18.40 29.86
N THR A 244 -4.26 19.22 30.80
CA THR A 244 -3.57 20.47 31.18
C THR A 244 -2.17 20.20 31.73
N ILE A 245 -2.01 19.19 32.60
CA ILE A 245 -0.70 18.77 33.09
C ILE A 245 0.20 18.29 31.96
N PHE A 246 -0.34 17.46 31.05
CA PHE A 246 0.40 17.04 29.87
C PHE A 246 0.81 18.24 29.00
N SER A 247 -0.13 19.19 28.77
CA SER A 247 0.13 20.42 28.00
C SER A 247 1.22 21.27 28.64
N LEU A 248 1.26 21.35 29.96
CA LEU A 248 2.31 22.05 30.70
C LEU A 248 3.69 21.44 30.40
N PHE A 249 3.82 20.11 30.47
CA PHE A 249 5.08 19.44 30.16
C PHE A 249 5.48 19.61 28.69
N ALA A 250 4.52 19.45 27.78
CA ALA A 250 4.77 19.61 26.34
C ALA A 250 5.24 21.03 26.00
N LEU A 251 4.55 22.06 26.50
CA LEU A 251 4.92 23.47 26.27
C LEU A 251 6.26 23.82 26.95
N ALA A 252 6.52 23.30 28.16
CA ALA A 252 7.80 23.47 28.84
C ALA A 252 8.93 22.85 28.02
N TYR A 253 8.73 21.64 27.46
CA TYR A 253 9.68 21.02 26.55
C TYR A 253 9.98 21.91 25.34
N LEU A 254 8.95 22.42 24.66
CA LEU A 254 9.10 23.28 23.48
C LEU A 254 9.87 24.58 23.82
N GLY A 255 9.62 25.16 25.00
CA GLY A 255 10.30 26.34 25.45
C GLY A 255 11.76 26.09 25.85
N LEU A 256 12.03 25.08 26.69
CA LEU A 256 13.35 24.79 27.22
C LEU A 256 14.35 24.33 26.15
N PHE A 257 13.88 23.59 25.13
CA PHE A 257 14.73 23.15 24.03
C PHE A 257 14.81 24.15 22.86
N GLY A 258 14.23 25.37 22.99
CA GLY A 258 14.31 26.41 21.98
C GLY A 258 13.47 26.18 20.75
N TYR A 259 12.45 25.31 20.84
CA TYR A 259 11.55 24.98 19.73
C TYR A 259 10.26 25.83 19.72
N TRP A 260 10.10 26.81 20.64
CA TRP A 260 8.87 27.57 20.80
C TRP A 260 8.40 28.22 19.50
N GLU A 261 9.19 29.11 18.91
CA GLU A 261 8.80 29.84 17.69
C GLU A 261 8.56 28.89 16.51
N LYS A 262 9.42 27.88 16.36
CA LYS A 262 9.29 26.89 15.29
C LYS A 262 8.04 26.03 15.44
N SER A 263 7.66 25.72 16.68
CA SER A 263 6.41 25.04 16.99
C SER A 263 5.20 25.88 16.62
N MET A 264 5.20 27.15 16.99
CA MET A 264 4.12 28.10 16.66
C MET A 264 3.98 28.28 15.14
N SER A 265 5.12 28.40 14.43
CA SER A 265 5.15 28.45 12.96
C SER A 265 4.61 27.16 12.31
N THR A 266 4.92 26.00 12.91
CA THR A 266 4.38 24.71 12.46
C THR A 266 2.86 24.64 12.70
N LEU A 267 2.42 25.06 13.87
CA LEU A 267 0.99 25.11 14.22
C LEU A 267 0.21 26.05 13.30
N SER A 268 0.81 27.17 12.88
CA SER A 268 0.24 28.10 11.90
C SER A 268 0.02 27.40 10.55
N LEU A 269 1.02 26.73 10.02
CA LEU A 269 0.92 25.99 8.75
C LEU A 269 -0.16 24.91 8.83
N VAL A 270 -0.13 24.09 9.87
CA VAL A 270 -1.11 23.01 10.10
C VAL A 270 -2.52 23.58 10.31
N GLY A 271 -2.64 24.67 11.07
CA GLY A 271 -3.92 25.33 11.34
C GLY A 271 -4.58 25.86 10.06
N VAL A 272 -3.81 26.59 9.22
CA VAL A 272 -4.32 27.08 7.91
C VAL A 272 -4.71 25.91 7.02
N SER A 273 -3.85 24.89 6.92
CA SER A 273 -4.12 23.71 6.08
C SER A 273 -5.37 22.95 6.54
N ALA A 274 -5.50 22.70 7.84
CA ALA A 274 -6.65 22.01 8.41
C ALA A 274 -7.94 22.81 8.24
N LEU A 275 -7.89 24.13 8.46
CA LEU A 275 -9.04 25.01 8.26
C LEU A 275 -9.52 24.95 6.80
N LEU A 276 -8.60 25.02 5.84
CA LEU A 276 -8.93 24.91 4.41
C LEU A 276 -9.53 23.54 4.08
N CYS A 277 -8.96 22.46 4.63
CA CYS A 277 -9.52 21.11 4.46
C CYS A 277 -10.94 21.00 5.03
N ILE A 278 -11.23 21.65 6.15
CA ILE A 278 -12.57 21.65 6.76
C ILE A 278 -13.54 22.49 5.90
N VAL A 279 -13.14 23.72 5.57
CA VAL A 279 -13.99 24.67 4.83
C VAL A 279 -14.31 24.16 3.42
N MET A 280 -13.38 23.51 2.76
CA MET A 280 -13.59 22.92 1.42
C MET A 280 -14.12 21.48 1.50
N GLY A 281 -13.57 20.69 2.38
CA GLY A 281 -13.87 19.24 2.44
C GLY A 281 -15.24 18.92 3.01
N ALA A 282 -15.72 19.67 4.03
CA ALA A 282 -17.05 19.43 4.58
C ALA A 282 -18.18 19.69 3.57
N PRO A 283 -18.23 20.82 2.84
CA PRO A 283 -19.23 21.03 1.79
C PRO A 283 -19.16 19.98 0.67
N ILE A 284 -17.96 19.62 0.21
CA ILE A 284 -17.80 18.57 -0.80
C ILE A 284 -18.30 17.22 -0.25
N GLY A 285 -18.01 16.90 1.01
CA GLY A 285 -18.49 15.69 1.69
C GLY A 285 -20.03 15.66 1.81
N ILE A 286 -20.66 16.79 2.16
CA ILE A 286 -22.12 16.94 2.17
C ILE A 286 -22.70 16.69 0.76
N TRP A 287 -22.08 17.28 -0.26
CA TRP A 287 -22.52 17.09 -1.64
C TRP A 287 -22.40 15.62 -2.08
N CYS A 288 -21.29 14.97 -1.74
CA CYS A 288 -21.09 13.55 -1.99
C CYS A 288 -22.14 12.67 -1.25
N ALA A 289 -22.52 13.04 -0.02
CA ALA A 289 -23.56 12.33 0.74
C ALA A 289 -24.94 12.39 0.08
N LYS A 290 -25.26 13.54 -0.50
CA LYS A 290 -26.58 13.82 -1.11
C LYS A 290 -26.69 13.33 -2.56
N ASN A 291 -25.57 13.17 -3.26
CA ASN A 291 -25.59 12.81 -4.68
C ASN A 291 -24.56 11.71 -4.98
N GLN A 292 -25.08 10.50 -5.21
CA GLN A 292 -24.26 9.32 -5.52
C GLN A 292 -23.41 9.49 -6.79
N ARG A 293 -23.88 10.26 -7.78
CA ARG A 293 -23.13 10.52 -9.01
C ARG A 293 -21.89 11.37 -8.72
N VAL A 294 -22.05 12.38 -7.88
CA VAL A 294 -20.92 13.23 -7.43
C VAL A 294 -19.91 12.39 -6.66
N TYR A 295 -20.37 11.52 -5.77
CA TYR A 295 -19.48 10.62 -5.01
C TYR A 295 -18.68 9.70 -5.92
N LEU A 296 -19.30 9.13 -6.96
CA LEU A 296 -18.62 8.28 -7.93
C LEU A 296 -17.50 9.00 -8.72
N ILE A 297 -17.67 10.31 -8.96
CA ILE A 297 -16.63 11.13 -9.63
C ILE A 297 -15.55 11.55 -8.65
N VAL A 298 -15.93 11.96 -7.44
CA VAL A 298 -15.00 12.46 -6.42
C VAL A 298 -14.14 11.32 -5.83
N LYS A 299 -14.72 10.13 -5.64
CA LYS A 299 -14.02 8.99 -5.04
C LYS A 299 -12.69 8.64 -5.72
N PRO A 300 -12.59 8.48 -7.06
CA PRO A 300 -11.31 8.22 -7.72
C PRO A 300 -10.28 9.34 -7.50
N ALA A 301 -10.73 10.62 -7.46
CA ALA A 301 -9.83 11.73 -7.17
C ALA A 301 -9.29 11.65 -5.73
N LEU A 302 -10.13 11.31 -4.75
CA LEU A 302 -9.68 11.10 -3.37
C LEU A 302 -8.73 9.89 -3.25
N ASP A 303 -9.00 8.81 -3.99
CA ASP A 303 -8.13 7.64 -4.04
C ASP A 303 -6.75 8.01 -4.64
N PHE A 304 -6.74 8.77 -5.74
CA PHE A 304 -5.52 9.30 -6.34
C PHE A 304 -4.74 10.19 -5.36
N MET A 305 -5.42 11.13 -4.67
CA MET A 305 -4.81 11.99 -3.67
C MET A 305 -4.17 11.22 -2.50
N GLN A 306 -4.64 10.03 -2.15
CA GLN A 306 -4.07 9.22 -1.07
C GLN A 306 -3.03 8.19 -1.50
N THR A 307 -3.07 7.75 -2.76
CA THR A 307 -2.14 6.75 -3.27
C THR A 307 -0.85 7.35 -3.83
N MET A 308 -0.88 8.60 -4.25
CA MET A 308 0.29 9.28 -4.78
C MET A 308 1.31 9.58 -3.66
N PRO A 309 2.61 9.31 -3.86
CA PRO A 309 3.63 9.66 -2.87
C PRO A 309 3.61 11.15 -2.53
N SER A 310 3.67 11.49 -1.24
CA SER A 310 3.53 12.87 -0.75
C SER A 310 4.52 13.87 -1.37
N PHE A 311 5.72 13.43 -1.73
CA PHE A 311 6.71 14.27 -2.41
C PHE A 311 6.30 14.74 -3.80
N VAL A 312 5.48 13.96 -4.50
CA VAL A 312 5.05 14.30 -5.87
C VAL A 312 4.15 15.53 -5.88
N TYR A 313 3.39 15.79 -4.81
CA TYR A 313 2.57 17.01 -4.67
C TYR A 313 3.39 18.28 -4.59
N LEU A 314 4.65 18.20 -4.13
CA LEU A 314 5.51 19.36 -4.01
C LEU A 314 5.87 19.96 -5.38
N ILE A 315 5.94 19.13 -6.43
CA ILE A 315 6.33 19.57 -7.77
C ILE A 315 5.32 20.60 -8.32
N PRO A 316 4.02 20.27 -8.48
CA PRO A 316 3.04 21.25 -8.92
C PRO A 316 2.84 22.39 -7.92
N ALA A 317 2.94 22.12 -6.60
CA ALA A 317 2.81 23.15 -5.58
C ALA A 317 3.87 24.24 -5.73
N VAL A 318 5.14 23.87 -5.96
CA VAL A 318 6.23 24.84 -6.18
C VAL A 318 6.10 25.52 -7.53
N ALA A 319 5.64 24.80 -8.56
CA ALA A 319 5.43 25.38 -9.90
C ALA A 319 4.39 26.51 -9.87
N PHE A 320 3.30 26.37 -9.11
CA PHE A 320 2.22 27.35 -9.05
C PHE A 320 2.44 28.44 -7.99
N PHE A 321 3.07 28.14 -6.85
CA PHE A 321 3.12 29.03 -5.66
C PHE A 321 4.51 29.43 -5.24
N SER A 322 5.55 29.12 -6.05
CA SER A 322 6.96 29.34 -5.74
C SER A 322 7.42 28.57 -4.47
N ILE A 323 8.55 28.94 -3.88
CA ILE A 323 9.11 28.28 -2.67
C ILE A 323 8.59 28.98 -1.41
N GLY A 324 8.28 28.21 -0.35
CA GLY A 324 7.89 28.75 0.95
C GLY A 324 6.71 28.07 1.62
N LYS A 325 6.07 28.76 2.56
CA LYS A 325 4.89 28.24 3.28
C LYS A 325 3.65 28.02 2.38
N PRO A 326 3.28 28.92 1.44
CA PRO A 326 2.07 28.74 0.62
C PRO A 326 2.02 27.41 -0.14
N PRO A 327 3.05 27.00 -0.92
CA PRO A 327 3.04 25.68 -1.56
C PRO A 327 3.01 24.53 -0.55
N GLY A 328 3.60 24.70 0.65
CA GLY A 328 3.52 23.74 1.74
C GLY A 328 2.07 23.53 2.22
N VAL A 329 1.30 24.61 2.38
CA VAL A 329 -0.14 24.54 2.70
C VAL A 329 -0.90 23.84 1.59
N PHE A 330 -0.69 24.22 0.34
CA PHE A 330 -1.39 23.64 -0.81
C PHE A 330 -1.16 22.11 -0.90
N ALA A 331 0.10 21.68 -0.83
CA ALA A 331 0.44 20.25 -0.83
C ALA A 331 -0.18 19.52 0.37
N THR A 332 -0.18 20.14 1.55
CA THR A 332 -0.78 19.60 2.77
C THR A 332 -2.30 19.46 2.61
N VAL A 333 -2.98 20.44 2.02
CA VAL A 333 -4.42 20.40 1.78
C VAL A 333 -4.78 19.24 0.84
N ILE A 334 -4.06 19.06 -0.26
CA ILE A 334 -4.29 17.93 -1.17
C ILE A 334 -4.15 16.59 -0.42
N PHE A 335 -3.12 16.44 0.39
CA PHE A 335 -2.85 15.19 1.11
C PHE A 335 -3.86 14.92 2.24
N ALA A 336 -4.26 15.96 3.00
CA ALA A 336 -5.03 15.83 4.22
C ALA A 336 -6.56 16.00 4.06
N MET A 337 -7.04 16.48 2.90
CA MET A 337 -8.46 16.70 2.64
C MET A 337 -9.31 15.42 2.51
N PRO A 338 -8.83 14.31 1.94
CA PRO A 338 -9.66 13.12 1.68
C PRO A 338 -10.40 12.57 2.89
N PRO A 339 -9.81 12.42 4.10
CA PRO A 339 -10.54 11.97 5.28
C PRO A 339 -11.73 12.88 5.64
N MET A 340 -11.56 14.20 5.52
CA MET A 340 -12.63 15.15 5.82
C MET A 340 -13.83 14.92 4.91
N ILE A 341 -13.61 14.79 3.61
CA ILE A 341 -14.68 14.54 2.62
C ILE A 341 -15.36 13.20 2.89
N ARG A 342 -14.57 12.13 3.07
CA ARG A 342 -15.11 10.78 3.25
C ARG A 342 -15.90 10.63 4.54
N LEU A 343 -15.38 11.13 5.66
CA LEU A 343 -16.04 10.99 6.96
C LEU A 343 -17.24 11.91 7.09
N THR A 344 -17.24 13.08 6.44
CA THR A 344 -18.45 13.92 6.32
C THR A 344 -19.52 13.20 5.52
N ALA A 345 -19.17 12.62 4.35
CA ALA A 345 -20.12 11.89 3.53
C ALA A 345 -20.69 10.67 4.27
N LEU A 346 -19.83 9.89 4.90
CA LEU A 346 -20.21 8.71 5.67
C LEU A 346 -21.11 9.06 6.85
N GLY A 347 -20.76 10.10 7.63
CA GLY A 347 -21.54 10.53 8.78
C GLY A 347 -22.99 10.93 8.42
N ILE A 348 -23.16 11.62 7.30
CA ILE A 348 -24.51 12.01 6.82
C ILE A 348 -25.26 10.78 6.26
N GLN A 349 -24.57 9.87 5.58
CA GLN A 349 -25.20 8.66 5.05
C GLN A 349 -25.66 7.72 6.16
N GLN A 350 -24.93 7.65 7.27
CA GLN A 350 -25.24 6.78 8.42
C GLN A 350 -26.40 7.29 9.28
N VAL A 351 -26.94 8.50 9.06
CA VAL A 351 -28.12 8.96 9.78
C VAL A 351 -29.32 8.06 9.45
N PRO A 352 -30.00 7.45 10.47
CA PRO A 352 -31.08 6.50 10.26
C PRO A 352 -32.20 7.06 9.37
N SER A 353 -32.73 6.24 8.46
CA SER A 353 -33.84 6.60 7.57
C SER A 353 -35.08 7.05 8.32
N ASP A 354 -35.41 6.36 9.42
CA ASP A 354 -36.59 6.63 10.25
C ASP A 354 -36.58 8.07 10.83
N VAL A 355 -35.40 8.56 11.23
CA VAL A 355 -35.22 9.93 11.72
C VAL A 355 -35.42 10.96 10.59
N LYS A 356 -34.94 10.65 9.39
CA LYS A 356 -35.10 11.50 8.20
C LYS A 356 -36.59 11.56 7.78
N GLU A 357 -37.25 10.39 7.74
CA GLU A 357 -38.66 10.28 7.38
C GLU A 357 -39.57 11.00 8.40
N ALA A 358 -39.28 10.82 9.70
CA ALA A 358 -40.01 11.55 10.73
C ALA A 358 -39.87 13.08 10.55
N ALA A 359 -38.66 13.59 10.33
CA ALA A 359 -38.43 15.00 10.11
C ALA A 359 -39.16 15.52 8.86
N LEU A 360 -39.22 14.75 7.79
CA LEU A 360 -39.95 15.09 6.57
C LEU A 360 -41.48 15.09 6.81
N ALA A 361 -42.00 14.11 7.58
CA ALA A 361 -43.40 14.04 7.96
C ALA A 361 -43.86 15.27 8.78
N PHE A 362 -42.96 15.87 9.58
CA PHE A 362 -43.18 17.12 10.28
C PHE A 362 -42.95 18.37 9.39
N GLY A 363 -42.82 18.22 8.07
CA GLY A 363 -42.69 19.32 7.12
C GLY A 363 -41.31 19.98 7.06
N ALA A 364 -40.26 19.28 7.44
CA ALA A 364 -38.90 19.80 7.31
C ALA A 364 -38.53 19.95 5.83
N SER A 365 -38.10 21.14 5.41
CA SER A 365 -37.48 21.33 4.09
C SER A 365 -36.13 20.59 4.00
N PRO A 366 -35.63 20.25 2.79
CA PRO A 366 -34.32 19.57 2.64
C PRO A 366 -33.17 20.28 3.35
N TRP A 367 -33.18 21.59 3.37
CA TRP A 367 -32.17 22.41 4.04
C TRP A 367 -32.29 22.37 5.58
N LYS A 368 -33.52 22.35 6.09
CA LYS A 368 -33.77 22.16 7.53
C LYS A 368 -33.41 20.73 7.98
N LEU A 369 -33.72 19.72 7.15
CA LEU A 369 -33.33 18.34 7.40
C LEU A 369 -31.81 18.24 7.52
N LEU A 370 -31.05 18.81 6.57
CA LEU A 370 -29.60 18.82 6.61
C LEU A 370 -29.05 19.48 7.88
N LEU A 371 -29.44 20.73 8.13
CA LEU A 371 -28.81 21.54 9.19
C LEU A 371 -29.26 21.16 10.60
N LYS A 372 -30.55 20.75 10.79
CA LYS A 372 -31.11 20.48 12.12
C LYS A 372 -31.17 19.00 12.51
N VAL A 373 -31.00 18.08 11.55
CA VAL A 373 -31.11 16.65 11.82
C VAL A 373 -29.81 15.91 11.41
N GLU A 374 -29.48 15.95 10.12
CA GLU A 374 -28.39 15.14 9.60
C GLU A 374 -27.02 15.61 10.08
N LEU A 375 -26.76 16.92 10.02
CA LEU A 375 -25.47 17.49 10.41
C LEU A 375 -25.18 17.30 11.91
N PRO A 376 -26.13 17.60 12.84
CA PRO A 376 -25.92 17.32 14.27
C PRO A 376 -25.69 15.86 14.60
N LEU A 377 -26.38 14.92 13.93
CA LEU A 377 -26.17 13.49 14.12
C LEU A 377 -24.86 13.00 13.49
N ALA A 378 -24.36 13.69 12.46
CA ALA A 378 -23.10 13.40 11.82
C ALA A 378 -21.87 14.02 12.52
N ILE A 379 -22.05 14.90 13.54
CA ILE A 379 -20.96 15.56 14.26
C ILE A 379 -19.86 14.58 14.72
N PRO A 380 -20.14 13.41 15.31
CA PRO A 380 -19.08 12.49 15.74
C PRO A 380 -18.17 12.03 14.59
N SER A 381 -18.76 11.76 13.41
CA SER A 381 -18.00 11.38 12.22
C SER A 381 -17.23 12.57 11.64
N LEU A 382 -17.81 13.77 11.64
CA LEU A 382 -17.13 15.00 11.22
C LEU A 382 -15.92 15.29 12.12
N MET A 383 -16.08 15.19 13.43
CA MET A 383 -14.96 15.38 14.39
C MET A 383 -13.84 14.37 14.18
N THR A 384 -14.18 13.13 13.86
CA THR A 384 -13.20 12.12 13.46
C THR A 384 -12.48 12.55 12.17
N GLY A 385 -13.21 13.10 11.19
CA GLY A 385 -12.65 13.64 9.96
C GLY A 385 -11.68 14.80 10.20
N ILE A 386 -12.06 15.75 11.03
CA ILE A 386 -11.22 16.87 11.44
C ILE A 386 -9.94 16.37 12.10
N ASN A 387 -10.05 15.43 13.03
CA ASN A 387 -8.90 14.89 13.74
C ASN A 387 -7.92 14.18 12.80
N GLN A 388 -8.42 13.33 11.90
CA GLN A 388 -7.57 12.66 10.90
C GLN A 388 -6.90 13.69 9.96
N THR A 389 -7.63 14.71 9.53
CA THR A 389 -7.07 15.79 8.70
C THR A 389 -5.92 16.51 9.40
N ILE A 390 -6.05 16.84 10.68
CA ILE A 390 -4.98 17.48 11.45
C ILE A 390 -3.78 16.59 11.59
N MET A 391 -3.98 15.31 11.91
CA MET A 391 -2.88 14.34 12.03
C MET A 391 -2.14 14.16 10.69
N MET A 392 -2.87 14.10 9.58
CA MET A 392 -2.26 14.04 8.25
C MET A 392 -1.54 15.35 7.88
N SER A 393 -2.09 16.51 8.25
CA SER A 393 -1.43 17.80 8.05
C SER A 393 -0.10 17.89 8.80
N LEU A 394 -0.06 17.40 10.04
CA LEU A 394 1.18 17.32 10.83
C LEU A 394 2.22 16.38 10.20
N SER A 395 1.80 15.26 9.63
CA SER A 395 2.70 14.35 8.92
C SER A 395 3.35 15.02 7.70
N MET A 396 2.65 15.96 7.06
CA MET A 396 3.17 16.71 5.90
C MET A 396 4.17 17.82 6.25
N VAL A 397 4.29 18.21 7.52
CA VAL A 397 5.17 19.31 7.95
C VAL A 397 6.64 19.08 7.54
N ILE A 398 7.13 17.84 7.68
CA ILE A 398 8.52 17.49 7.30
C ILE A 398 8.68 17.59 5.79
N VAL A 399 7.70 17.09 5.04
CA VAL A 399 7.69 17.12 3.58
C VAL A 399 7.61 18.57 3.06
N ALA A 400 6.72 19.39 3.64
CA ALA A 400 6.59 20.80 3.31
C ALA A 400 7.89 21.60 3.63
N SER A 401 8.63 21.20 4.64
CA SER A 401 9.92 21.85 4.97
C SER A 401 10.98 21.69 3.88
N MET A 402 10.86 20.65 3.02
CA MET A 402 11.78 20.45 1.89
C MET A 402 11.67 21.55 0.82
N ILE A 403 10.52 22.22 0.76
CA ILE A 403 10.25 23.34 -0.16
C ILE A 403 10.26 24.71 0.56
N GLY A 404 10.89 24.79 1.72
CA GLY A 404 11.11 26.04 2.43
C GLY A 404 9.97 26.48 3.34
N ALA A 405 9.05 25.60 3.74
CA ALA A 405 7.97 25.94 4.68
C ALA A 405 8.45 26.26 6.11
N GLY A 406 9.69 25.89 6.47
CA GLY A 406 10.27 26.16 7.78
C GLY A 406 9.68 25.33 8.92
N GLY A 407 9.68 25.89 10.14
CA GLY A 407 9.12 25.24 11.33
C GLY A 407 9.95 24.05 11.85
N LEU A 408 9.34 23.22 12.70
CA LEU A 408 9.95 22.01 13.29
C LEU A 408 10.38 20.98 12.24
N GLY A 409 9.64 20.87 11.12
CA GLY A 409 9.98 19.97 10.04
C GLY A 409 11.36 20.24 9.44
N TYR A 410 11.77 21.50 9.40
CA TYR A 410 13.11 21.90 8.93
C TYR A 410 14.22 21.37 9.84
N ASP A 411 14.02 21.40 11.17
CA ASP A 411 15.03 20.89 12.11
C ASP A 411 15.18 19.37 11.99
N VAL A 412 14.08 18.63 11.82
CA VAL A 412 14.13 17.19 11.55
C VAL A 412 14.86 16.90 10.23
N LEU A 413 14.55 17.66 9.17
CA LEU A 413 15.18 17.51 7.87
C LEU A 413 16.68 17.85 7.94
N LYS A 414 17.05 18.92 8.66
CA LYS A 414 18.43 19.31 8.89
C LYS A 414 19.20 18.23 9.65
N ALA A 415 18.63 17.72 10.74
CA ALA A 415 19.21 16.64 11.52
C ALA A 415 19.43 15.37 10.69
N LEU A 416 18.47 15.01 9.82
CA LEU A 416 18.59 13.89 8.89
C LEU A 416 19.75 14.07 7.89
N ARG A 417 19.88 15.27 7.30
CA ARG A 417 20.95 15.58 6.34
C ARG A 417 22.35 15.55 6.97
N HIS A 418 22.44 15.95 8.24
CA HIS A 418 23.71 15.97 8.98
C HIS A 418 23.95 14.69 9.80
N LEU A 419 23.06 13.70 9.72
CA LEU A 419 23.09 12.45 10.49
C LEU A 419 23.19 12.71 12.00
N ASN A 420 22.62 13.82 12.48
CA ASN A 420 22.58 14.18 13.90
C ASN A 420 21.34 13.56 14.57
N THR A 421 21.51 12.34 15.08
CA THR A 421 20.42 11.56 15.70
C THR A 421 19.81 12.27 16.90
N GLY A 422 20.62 12.91 17.75
CA GLY A 422 20.14 13.61 18.95
C GLY A 422 19.19 14.77 18.59
N GLU A 423 19.63 15.66 17.68
CA GLU A 423 18.83 16.80 17.23
C GLU A 423 17.55 16.33 16.51
N GLY A 424 17.65 15.25 15.72
CA GLY A 424 16.50 14.66 15.03
C GLY A 424 15.44 14.11 15.99
N ILE A 425 15.83 13.40 17.04
CA ILE A 425 14.91 12.88 18.07
C ILE A 425 14.28 14.03 18.85
N LEU A 426 15.03 15.05 19.26
CA LEU A 426 14.49 16.19 19.98
C LEU A 426 13.46 16.95 19.13
N ALA A 427 13.79 17.29 17.89
CA ALA A 427 12.87 17.97 16.98
C ALA A 427 11.64 17.09 16.63
N GLY A 428 11.83 15.79 16.41
CA GLY A 428 10.75 14.85 16.19
C GLY A 428 9.80 14.76 17.38
N THR A 429 10.32 14.69 18.60
CA THR A 429 9.53 14.71 19.84
C THR A 429 8.75 16.03 19.99
N ALA A 430 9.30 17.16 19.57
CA ALA A 430 8.60 18.44 19.54
C ALA A 430 7.37 18.40 18.61
N ILE A 431 7.50 17.79 17.43
CA ILE A 431 6.34 17.58 16.51
C ILE A 431 5.28 16.69 17.16
N VAL A 432 5.70 15.60 17.83
CA VAL A 432 4.76 14.71 18.53
C VAL A 432 4.02 15.45 19.64
N PHE A 433 4.67 16.30 20.41
CA PHE A 433 4.00 17.12 21.43
C PHE A 433 3.01 18.11 20.81
N CYS A 434 3.36 18.78 19.73
CA CYS A 434 2.43 19.64 18.97
C CYS A 434 1.21 18.84 18.49
N ALA A 435 1.44 17.64 17.93
CA ALA A 435 0.38 16.75 17.47
C ALA A 435 -0.58 16.36 18.59
N MET A 436 -0.04 15.90 19.73
CA MET A 436 -0.83 15.49 20.89
C MET A 436 -1.59 16.66 21.51
N LEU A 437 -0.99 17.85 21.58
CA LEU A 437 -1.66 19.04 22.08
C LEU A 437 -2.89 19.39 21.24
N LEU A 438 -2.73 19.47 19.93
CA LEU A 438 -3.84 19.75 19.01
C LEU A 438 -4.92 18.67 19.10
N ASP A 439 -4.53 17.40 19.03
CA ASP A 439 -5.45 16.27 19.08
C ASP A 439 -6.30 16.30 20.36
N ARG A 440 -5.68 16.47 21.54
CA ARG A 440 -6.37 16.45 22.82
C ARG A 440 -7.25 17.67 23.05
N ILE A 441 -6.82 18.85 22.60
CA ILE A 441 -7.62 20.09 22.72
C ILE A 441 -8.88 20.01 21.81
N ILE A 442 -8.72 19.45 20.60
CA ILE A 442 -9.83 19.37 19.63
C ILE A 442 -10.83 18.27 20.00
N GLN A 443 -10.35 17.11 20.46
CA GLN A 443 -11.24 16.03 20.90
C GLN A 443 -12.05 16.39 22.14
N GLY A 444 -11.55 17.32 22.96
CA GLY A 444 -12.22 17.75 24.17
C GLY A 444 -12.41 16.67 25.22
N LYS A 445 -13.26 16.92 26.21
CA LYS A 445 -13.77 15.87 27.11
C LYS A 445 -14.61 14.92 26.28
N LYS A 446 -14.19 13.67 26.18
CA LYS A 446 -15.13 12.59 25.87
C LYS A 446 -16.14 12.60 27.02
N ASP A 447 -17.32 13.14 26.79
CA ASP A 447 -18.40 13.06 27.76
C ASP A 447 -18.61 11.59 28.10
N GLY A 448 -18.48 11.26 29.39
CA GLY A 448 -18.75 9.93 29.94
C GLY A 448 -20.24 9.60 29.92
N SER A 449 -20.94 9.86 28.82
CA SER A 449 -22.36 9.52 28.65
C SER A 449 -22.56 8.15 28.01
N THR A 450 -21.82 7.15 28.53
CA THR A 450 -22.20 5.73 28.44
C THR A 450 -22.13 5.13 29.81
N LYS A 451 -22.88 5.70 30.75
CA LYS A 451 -23.34 5.04 31.96
C LYS A 451 -24.84 5.28 32.03
N GLY A 452 -25.60 4.30 31.54
CA GLY A 452 -27.02 4.21 31.60
C GLY A 452 -27.47 2.96 30.90
#